data_af3a0457c5f9e88a8459267638dd328a
#
_entry.id   af3a0457c5f9e88a8459267638dd328a
#
_cell.length_a   1.000
_cell.length_b   1.000
_cell.length_c   1.000
_cell.angle_alpha   90.00
_cell.angle_beta   90.00
_cell.angle_gamma   90.00
#
_symmetry.space_group_name_H-M   'P 1'
#
loop_
_entity.id
_entity.type
_entity.pdbx_description
1 polymer ?
#
loop_
_entity_poly.entity_id
_entity_poly.type
_entity_poly.pdbx_seq_one_letter_code
_entity_poly.pdbx_strand_id
1 'polypeptide(L)'
;FKAGYFAVLYNFIVMGWVINAMASVAAVMLNIDRWTAVWLCVAIALLYALLSGFWGVVVTDLVQFIIAMAGSIILAIIAIDAVGGMNVLLEKLSALSSTGVVHENTLKFIPPVPEASANTLTFWESPFSKFLIFISVMWWSHHGTDGGGYIIQRMMSAKNEKHALAATLWYNLAHYALRVWPWIAVALVSIVVFPIIPDSHAELGAKAGYPLIMKEFLGTGFKGLLVVSFLAAFMSTIDTHLNWGASYLVNDIYKRFIKKEAGQRHYVLVSRIITVILMICSAFVAINMQSVSKAWEFIFAMGAGIGLVLILRWFWWRINAWTEISALLTSIIITIIFEIIAWQQTVANGMPYALFEKAPILFGISIQVHHKLMIIVPTAIIVWLAVTFLTKPEHDKTLTTFYQRIQPGGWWGSFAQGATLQPVTKGFFFNWLAGIGLIYGLNFAIGNWMFGNTGNALILFAISGIGFWWLWNNLISKLDA
;
A
#
# COMPACT_ATOMS: atom_id res chain seq x y z
N PHE A 1 3.38 -14.88 16.33
CA PHE A 1 3.53 -15.15 14.91
C PHE A 1 3.28 -13.89 14.07
N LYS A 2 2.10 -13.26 14.19
CA LYS A 2 1.74 -12.04 13.44
C LYS A 2 2.73 -10.88 13.68
N ALA A 3 3.16 -10.66 14.94
CA ALA A 3 4.19 -9.68 15.28
C ALA A 3 5.51 -9.92 14.53
N GLY A 4 5.96 -11.19 14.46
CA GLY A 4 7.15 -11.56 13.70
C GLY A 4 7.00 -11.33 12.19
N TYR A 5 5.85 -11.67 11.61
CA TYR A 5 5.55 -11.41 10.21
C TYR A 5 5.64 -9.92 9.87
N PHE A 6 4.96 -9.06 10.63
CA PHE A 6 4.96 -7.63 10.37
C PHE A 6 6.30 -6.97 10.67
N ALA A 7 6.94 -7.35 11.80
CA ALA A 7 8.20 -6.73 12.20
C ALA A 7 9.38 -7.10 11.30
N VAL A 8 9.38 -8.30 10.71
CA VAL A 8 10.48 -8.80 9.91
C VAL A 8 10.13 -8.79 8.43
N LEU A 9 9.29 -9.73 7.96
CA LEU A 9 9.05 -9.90 6.52
C LEU A 9 8.42 -8.67 5.87
N TYR A 10 7.33 -8.19 6.43
CA TYR A 10 6.63 -7.02 5.90
C TYR A 10 7.50 -5.77 5.94
N ASN A 11 8.10 -5.47 7.10
CA ASN A 11 8.91 -4.27 7.27
C ASN A 11 10.16 -4.26 6.39
N PHE A 12 10.88 -5.37 6.23
CA PHE A 12 12.06 -5.40 5.37
C PHE A 12 11.71 -5.02 3.94
N ILE A 13 10.60 -5.52 3.42
CA ILE A 13 10.18 -5.25 2.05
C ILE A 13 9.69 -3.80 1.92
N VAL A 14 8.86 -3.33 2.85
CA VAL A 14 8.35 -1.95 2.83
C VAL A 14 9.48 -0.95 2.94
N MET A 15 10.35 -1.08 3.94
CA MET A 15 11.50 -0.19 4.08
C MET A 15 12.46 -0.32 2.90
N GLY A 16 12.65 -1.54 2.37
CA GLY A 16 13.47 -1.79 1.18
C GLY A 16 13.00 -0.98 -0.03
N TRP A 17 11.70 -1.00 -0.34
CA TRP A 17 11.22 -0.21 -1.48
C TRP A 17 11.27 1.30 -1.21
N VAL A 18 11.02 1.74 0.02
CA VAL A 18 11.08 3.17 0.39
C VAL A 18 12.51 3.69 0.26
N ILE A 19 13.51 2.92 0.71
CA ILE A 19 14.93 3.22 0.51
C ILE A 19 15.26 3.25 -0.98
N ASN A 20 14.83 2.24 -1.76
CA ASN A 20 15.07 2.18 -3.21
C ASN A 20 14.46 3.38 -3.95
N ALA A 21 13.23 3.79 -3.59
CA ALA A 21 12.58 4.95 -4.19
C ALA A 21 13.34 6.24 -3.89
N MET A 22 13.70 6.49 -2.62
CA MET A 22 14.46 7.68 -2.24
C MET A 22 15.87 7.69 -2.83
N ALA A 23 16.54 6.54 -2.88
CA ALA A 23 17.84 6.40 -3.51
C ALA A 23 17.79 6.74 -5.01
N SER A 24 16.68 6.42 -5.70
CA SER A 24 16.50 6.83 -7.10
C SER A 24 16.37 8.35 -7.25
N VAL A 25 15.67 9.01 -6.35
CA VAL A 25 15.62 10.48 -6.30
C VAL A 25 17.01 11.07 -6.03
N ALA A 26 17.70 10.56 -5.01
CA ALA A 26 19.03 11.05 -4.63
C ALA A 26 20.06 10.83 -5.76
N ALA A 27 20.04 9.68 -6.42
CA ALA A 27 20.94 9.37 -7.53
C ALA A 27 20.82 10.37 -8.68
N VAL A 28 19.57 10.66 -9.11
CA VAL A 28 19.32 11.63 -10.19
C VAL A 28 19.64 13.07 -9.77
N MET A 29 19.24 13.47 -8.56
CA MET A 29 19.35 14.85 -8.11
C MET A 29 20.77 15.23 -7.72
N LEU A 30 21.53 14.30 -7.12
CA LEU A 30 22.93 14.52 -6.67
C LEU A 30 23.96 14.03 -7.69
N ASN A 31 23.50 13.35 -8.75
CA ASN A 31 24.35 12.74 -9.77
C ASN A 31 25.39 11.76 -9.17
N ILE A 32 24.92 10.89 -8.28
CA ILE A 32 25.70 9.83 -7.63
C ILE A 32 25.19 8.45 -8.05
N ASP A 33 26.01 7.44 -7.88
CA ASP A 33 25.61 6.07 -8.17
C ASP A 33 24.57 5.55 -7.16
N ARG A 34 23.81 4.53 -7.56
CA ARG A 34 22.70 3.98 -6.78
C ARG A 34 23.14 3.43 -5.42
N TRP A 35 24.33 2.80 -5.34
CA TRP A 35 24.84 2.23 -4.10
C TRP A 35 25.15 3.31 -3.06
N THR A 36 25.86 4.35 -3.48
CA THR A 36 26.13 5.52 -2.66
C THR A 36 24.84 6.19 -2.20
N ALA A 37 23.85 6.33 -3.08
CA ALA A 37 22.54 6.89 -2.75
C ALA A 37 21.80 6.06 -1.69
N VAL A 38 21.80 4.73 -1.78
CA VAL A 38 21.17 3.85 -0.79
C VAL A 38 21.82 4.03 0.59
N TRP A 39 23.15 3.97 0.68
CA TRP A 39 23.83 4.08 1.96
C TRP A 39 23.71 5.48 2.57
N LEU A 40 23.70 6.53 1.74
CA LEU A 40 23.42 7.90 2.19
C LEU A 40 22.03 8.01 2.83
N CYS A 41 21.00 7.50 2.15
CA CYS A 41 19.63 7.47 2.67
C CYS A 41 19.53 6.68 3.99
N VAL A 42 20.17 5.52 4.05
CA VAL A 42 20.19 4.67 5.26
C VAL A 42 20.85 5.39 6.42
N ALA A 43 22.01 6.03 6.20
CA ALA A 43 22.74 6.76 7.25
C ALA A 43 21.89 7.93 7.81
N ILE A 44 21.29 8.74 6.94
CA ILE A 44 20.46 9.87 7.35
C ILE A 44 19.23 9.40 8.13
N ALA A 45 18.53 8.38 7.61
CA ALA A 45 17.34 7.85 8.28
C ALA A 45 17.65 7.20 9.62
N LEU A 46 18.76 6.47 9.74
CA LEU A 46 19.16 5.84 10.98
C LEU A 46 19.53 6.88 12.05
N LEU A 47 20.28 7.93 11.70
CA LEU A 47 20.58 9.04 12.61
C LEU A 47 19.28 9.68 13.12
N TYR A 48 18.34 9.97 12.23
CA TYR A 48 17.05 10.55 12.59
C TYR A 48 16.24 9.61 13.51
N ALA A 49 16.07 8.33 13.15
CA ALA A 49 15.29 7.37 13.92
C ALA A 49 15.83 7.11 15.33
N LEU A 50 17.15 7.22 15.54
CA LEU A 50 17.76 7.07 16.86
C LEU A 50 17.55 8.30 17.78
N LEU A 51 17.24 9.45 17.20
CA LEU A 51 17.06 10.73 17.90
C LEU A 51 15.60 11.14 18.04
N SER A 52 14.71 10.71 17.11
CA SER A 52 13.30 11.08 17.08
C SER A 52 12.45 10.31 18.08
N GLY A 53 11.30 10.88 18.43
CA GLY A 53 10.25 10.24 19.22
C GLY A 53 8.89 10.42 18.55
N PHE A 54 7.89 9.61 18.94
CA PHE A 54 6.57 9.52 18.27
C PHE A 54 5.87 10.87 18.05
N TRP A 55 5.90 11.79 19.01
CA TRP A 55 5.29 13.12 18.90
C TRP A 55 5.94 13.99 17.83
N GLY A 56 7.27 13.94 17.73
CA GLY A 56 8.00 14.66 16.68
C GLY A 56 7.56 14.20 15.29
N VAL A 57 7.39 12.89 15.10
CA VAL A 57 6.94 12.29 13.82
C VAL A 57 5.57 12.80 13.40
N VAL A 58 4.58 12.82 14.29
CA VAL A 58 3.19 13.23 13.93
C VAL A 58 3.12 14.70 13.49
N VAL A 59 3.84 15.59 14.17
CA VAL A 59 3.86 17.02 13.80
C VAL A 59 4.61 17.24 12.49
N THR A 60 5.76 16.58 12.33
CA THR A 60 6.54 16.69 11.09
C THR A 60 5.79 16.09 9.90
N ASP A 61 5.04 14.99 10.06
CA ASP A 61 4.22 14.37 9.01
C ASP A 61 3.22 15.38 8.41
N LEU A 62 2.56 16.20 9.23
CA LEU A 62 1.62 17.21 8.74
C LEU A 62 2.30 18.28 7.89
N VAL A 63 3.42 18.83 8.38
CA VAL A 63 4.18 19.88 7.66
C VAL A 63 4.73 19.31 6.34
N GLN A 64 5.27 18.10 6.40
CA GLN A 64 5.79 17.38 5.23
C GLN A 64 4.71 17.11 4.18
N PHE A 65 3.52 16.70 4.61
CA PHE A 65 2.39 16.49 3.70
C PHE A 65 2.03 17.76 2.95
N ILE A 66 1.94 18.91 3.65
CA ILE A 66 1.63 20.21 3.02
C ILE A 66 2.70 20.58 1.99
N ILE A 67 3.99 20.49 2.35
CA ILE A 67 5.11 20.83 1.47
C ILE A 67 5.15 19.86 0.27
N ALA A 68 4.97 18.56 0.49
CA ALA A 68 4.96 17.56 -0.56
C ALA A 68 3.82 17.77 -1.56
N MET A 69 2.63 18.08 -1.06
CA MET A 69 1.47 18.33 -1.92
C MET A 69 1.66 19.63 -2.73
N ALA A 70 2.05 20.72 -2.07
CA ALA A 70 2.31 21.99 -2.75
C ALA A 70 3.40 21.84 -3.82
N GLY A 71 4.53 21.20 -3.48
CA GLY A 71 5.63 20.97 -4.40
C GLY A 71 5.24 20.09 -5.59
N SER A 72 4.49 19.01 -5.34
CA SER A 72 4.02 18.10 -6.41
C SER A 72 3.01 18.78 -7.34
N ILE A 73 2.10 19.60 -6.81
CA ILE A 73 1.15 20.37 -7.62
C ILE A 73 1.88 21.41 -8.47
N ILE A 74 2.81 22.16 -7.87
CA ILE A 74 3.62 23.15 -8.59
C ILE A 74 4.41 22.48 -9.71
N LEU A 75 5.08 21.36 -9.42
CA LEU A 75 5.79 20.60 -10.45
C LEU A 75 4.87 20.14 -11.57
N ALA A 76 3.69 19.60 -11.24
CA ALA A 76 2.72 19.15 -12.24
C ALA A 76 2.27 20.30 -13.17
N ILE A 77 1.97 21.48 -12.60
CA ILE A 77 1.57 22.66 -13.37
C ILE A 77 2.71 23.11 -14.30
N ILE A 78 3.92 23.27 -13.77
CA ILE A 78 5.09 23.70 -14.55
C ILE A 78 5.40 22.70 -15.67
N ALA A 79 5.39 21.40 -15.34
CA ALA A 79 5.71 20.36 -16.30
C ALA A 79 4.65 20.23 -17.43
N ILE A 80 3.36 20.36 -17.10
CA ILE A 80 2.28 20.38 -18.10
C ILE A 80 2.39 21.60 -19.00
N ASP A 81 2.64 22.77 -18.41
CA ASP A 81 2.79 24.02 -19.19
C ASP A 81 3.99 23.95 -20.13
N ALA A 82 5.11 23.41 -19.67
CA ALA A 82 6.34 23.26 -20.45
C ALA A 82 6.18 22.36 -21.70
N VAL A 83 5.25 21.39 -21.69
CA VAL A 83 4.97 20.54 -22.87
C VAL A 83 3.90 21.12 -23.79
N GLY A 84 3.32 22.29 -23.45
CA GLY A 84 2.31 22.99 -24.22
C GLY A 84 0.88 22.85 -23.70
N GLY A 85 0.72 22.45 -22.45
CA GLY A 85 -0.57 22.25 -21.80
C GLY A 85 -1.12 20.82 -21.90
N MET A 86 -2.24 20.58 -21.20
CA MET A 86 -2.81 19.24 -21.07
C MET A 86 -3.24 18.64 -22.42
N ASN A 87 -3.86 19.44 -23.30
CA ASN A 87 -4.32 18.95 -24.62
C ASN A 87 -3.13 18.47 -25.48
N VAL A 88 -2.05 19.25 -25.53
CA VAL A 88 -0.83 18.90 -26.25
C VAL A 88 -0.16 17.67 -25.64
N LEU A 89 -0.17 17.56 -24.30
CA LEU A 89 0.32 16.35 -23.61
C LEU A 89 -0.44 15.10 -24.06
N LEU A 90 -1.77 15.16 -24.10
CA LEU A 90 -2.63 14.05 -24.52
C LEU A 90 -2.42 13.67 -26.01
N GLU A 91 -2.27 14.65 -26.88
CA GLU A 91 -1.92 14.43 -28.29
C GLU A 91 -0.57 13.72 -28.45
N LYS A 92 0.47 14.20 -27.76
CA LYS A 92 1.80 13.57 -27.78
C LYS A 92 1.78 12.15 -27.24
N LEU A 93 1.03 11.89 -26.17
CA LEU A 93 0.86 10.53 -25.63
C LEU A 93 0.13 9.62 -26.64
N SER A 94 -0.89 10.12 -27.31
CA SER A 94 -1.60 9.37 -28.36
C SER A 94 -0.67 9.05 -29.53
N ALA A 95 0.18 10.01 -29.98
CA ALA A 95 1.17 9.78 -31.02
C ALA A 95 2.22 8.73 -30.58
N LEU A 96 2.71 8.76 -29.35
CA LEU A 96 3.62 7.73 -28.82
C LEU A 96 2.95 6.36 -28.70
N SER A 97 1.64 6.33 -28.46
CA SER A 97 0.86 5.10 -28.45
C SER A 97 0.79 4.47 -29.84
N SER A 98 0.59 5.26 -30.90
CA SER A 98 0.56 4.76 -32.30
C SER A 98 1.90 4.19 -32.78
N THR A 99 3.00 4.62 -32.18
CA THR A 99 4.36 4.07 -32.43
C THR A 99 4.74 2.88 -31.53
N GLY A 100 3.87 2.46 -30.64
CA GLY A 100 4.10 1.34 -29.73
C GLY A 100 5.04 1.66 -28.53
N VAL A 101 5.49 2.90 -28.39
CA VAL A 101 6.31 3.34 -27.24
C VAL A 101 5.47 3.38 -25.95
N VAL A 102 4.20 3.72 -26.08
CA VAL A 102 3.23 3.76 -24.98
C VAL A 102 2.07 2.82 -25.29
N HIS A 103 1.61 2.08 -24.30
CA HIS A 103 0.47 1.19 -24.50
C HIS A 103 -0.81 2.00 -24.83
N GLU A 104 -1.57 1.56 -25.85
CA GLU A 104 -2.78 2.25 -26.34
C GLU A 104 -3.85 2.56 -25.28
N ASN A 105 -3.86 1.78 -24.22
CA ASN A 105 -4.82 1.90 -23.13
C ASN A 105 -4.29 2.68 -21.90
N THR A 106 -3.13 3.34 -22.01
CA THR A 106 -2.47 4.04 -20.86
C THR A 106 -3.36 5.11 -20.24
N LEU A 107 -4.20 5.78 -21.02
CA LEU A 107 -5.12 6.82 -20.52
C LEU A 107 -6.52 6.29 -20.14
N LYS A 108 -6.79 5.00 -20.32
CA LYS A 108 -8.09 4.41 -19.98
C LYS A 108 -8.11 4.02 -18.49
N PHE A 109 -9.11 4.50 -17.74
CA PHE A 109 -9.30 4.13 -16.33
C PHE A 109 -9.69 2.67 -16.15
N ILE A 110 -10.44 2.13 -17.10
CA ILE A 110 -10.84 0.72 -17.13
C ILE A 110 -10.23 0.11 -18.38
N PRO A 111 -9.38 -0.92 -18.24
CA PRO A 111 -8.86 -1.63 -19.39
C PRO A 111 -9.99 -2.22 -20.25
N PRO A 112 -9.86 -2.23 -21.57
CA PRO A 112 -10.88 -2.81 -22.43
C PRO A 112 -11.03 -4.31 -22.18
N VAL A 113 -12.28 -4.78 -22.31
CA VAL A 113 -12.58 -6.22 -22.29
C VAL A 113 -11.95 -6.84 -23.54
N PRO A 114 -11.21 -7.95 -23.43
CA PRO A 114 -10.73 -8.67 -24.60
C PRO A 114 -11.87 -9.08 -25.53
N GLU A 115 -11.58 -9.17 -26.82
CA GLU A 115 -12.57 -9.59 -27.81
C GLU A 115 -13.15 -10.97 -27.47
N ALA A 116 -14.41 -11.18 -27.83
CA ALA A 116 -15.10 -12.47 -27.59
C ALA A 116 -14.45 -13.65 -28.32
N SER A 117 -13.65 -13.38 -29.36
CA SER A 117 -12.84 -14.36 -30.09
C SER A 117 -11.57 -14.79 -29.36
N ALA A 118 -11.17 -14.05 -28.30
CA ALA A 118 -9.98 -14.37 -27.52
C ALA A 118 -10.18 -15.72 -26.79
N ASN A 119 -9.15 -16.55 -26.82
CA ASN A 119 -9.18 -17.81 -26.06
C ASN A 119 -9.12 -17.53 -24.55
N THR A 120 -9.46 -18.53 -23.74
CA THR A 120 -9.47 -18.41 -22.29
C THR A 120 -8.15 -17.93 -21.71
N LEU A 121 -7.01 -18.35 -22.26
CA LEU A 121 -5.68 -17.95 -21.80
C LEU A 121 -5.45 -16.46 -22.04
N THR A 122 -5.74 -15.97 -23.24
CA THR A 122 -5.64 -14.55 -23.59
C THR A 122 -6.50 -13.67 -22.70
N PHE A 123 -7.70 -14.15 -22.32
CA PHE A 123 -8.55 -13.44 -21.35
C PHE A 123 -7.84 -13.31 -20.00
N TRP A 124 -7.33 -14.41 -19.43
CA TRP A 124 -6.70 -14.40 -18.11
C TRP A 124 -5.37 -13.65 -18.05
N GLU A 125 -4.64 -13.53 -19.16
CA GLU A 125 -3.42 -12.73 -19.25
C GLU A 125 -3.69 -11.24 -19.51
N SER A 126 -4.92 -10.85 -19.81
CA SER A 126 -5.27 -9.49 -20.18
C SER A 126 -5.16 -8.49 -19.01
N PRO A 127 -4.90 -7.20 -19.29
CA PRO A 127 -4.99 -6.14 -18.29
C PRO A 127 -6.38 -6.03 -17.65
N PHE A 128 -7.45 -6.39 -18.38
CA PHE A 128 -8.81 -6.41 -17.85
C PHE A 128 -9.00 -7.45 -16.74
N SER A 129 -8.48 -8.65 -16.89
CA SER A 129 -8.54 -9.67 -15.86
C SER A 129 -7.75 -9.28 -14.61
N LYS A 130 -6.57 -8.69 -14.80
CA LYS A 130 -5.79 -8.10 -13.69
C LYS A 130 -6.62 -7.06 -12.94
N PHE A 131 -7.22 -6.11 -13.65
CA PHE A 131 -8.10 -5.09 -13.08
C PHE A 131 -9.29 -5.71 -12.34
N LEU A 132 -9.99 -6.67 -12.95
CA LEU A 132 -11.15 -7.33 -12.35
C LEU A 132 -10.79 -8.03 -11.03
N ILE A 133 -9.70 -8.79 -10.99
CA ILE A 133 -9.22 -9.47 -9.77
C ILE A 133 -8.84 -8.44 -8.69
N PHE A 134 -8.18 -7.34 -9.06
CA PHE A 134 -7.84 -6.30 -8.10
C PHE A 134 -9.07 -5.66 -7.46
N ILE A 135 -10.08 -5.26 -8.25
CA ILE A 135 -11.28 -4.62 -7.71
C ILE A 135 -12.25 -5.57 -7.01
N SER A 136 -12.24 -6.87 -7.36
CA SER A 136 -13.18 -7.84 -6.77
C SER A 136 -12.60 -8.61 -5.59
N VAL A 137 -11.30 -8.89 -5.56
CA VAL A 137 -10.66 -9.76 -4.56
C VAL A 137 -9.74 -8.99 -3.62
N MET A 138 -8.96 -8.05 -4.13
CA MET A 138 -7.87 -7.42 -3.39
C MET A 138 -8.33 -6.70 -2.13
N TRP A 139 -9.44 -5.97 -2.17
CA TRP A 139 -9.91 -5.11 -1.07
C TRP A 139 -10.26 -5.87 0.22
N TRP A 140 -10.67 -7.14 0.11
CA TRP A 140 -11.06 -7.95 1.26
C TRP A 140 -10.08 -9.08 1.57
N SER A 141 -9.16 -9.41 0.67
CA SER A 141 -8.32 -10.60 0.83
C SER A 141 -7.00 -10.35 1.56
N HIS A 142 -6.44 -9.13 1.49
CA HIS A 142 -5.10 -8.86 1.99
C HIS A 142 -5.06 -8.45 3.48
N HIS A 143 -3.87 -8.48 4.07
CA HIS A 143 -3.63 -8.23 5.49
C HIS A 143 -3.95 -6.81 6.00
N GLY A 144 -4.22 -5.86 5.12
CA GLY A 144 -4.59 -4.48 5.47
C GLY A 144 -6.09 -4.23 5.52
N THR A 145 -6.91 -5.26 5.35
CA THR A 145 -8.38 -5.16 5.26
C THR A 145 -9.03 -4.56 6.51
N ASP A 146 -8.43 -4.77 7.68
CA ASP A 146 -8.89 -4.21 8.97
C ASP A 146 -8.28 -2.82 9.27
N GLY A 147 -7.64 -2.18 8.30
CA GLY A 147 -6.91 -0.92 8.46
C GLY A 147 -5.44 -1.11 8.87
N GLY A 148 -5.05 -2.32 9.28
CA GLY A 148 -3.71 -2.66 9.73
C GLY A 148 -3.26 -1.90 10.98
N GLY A 149 -2.20 -2.36 11.63
CA GLY A 149 -1.70 -1.77 12.87
C GLY A 149 -1.25 -0.31 12.73
N TYR A 150 -0.80 0.08 11.55
CA TYR A 150 -0.36 1.43 11.25
C TYR A 150 -1.48 2.48 11.34
N ILE A 151 -2.63 2.22 10.76
CA ILE A 151 -3.81 3.11 10.80
C ILE A 151 -4.46 3.05 12.18
N ILE A 152 -4.61 1.84 12.74
CA ILE A 152 -5.20 1.63 14.06
C ILE A 152 -4.44 2.38 15.15
N GLN A 153 -3.11 2.39 15.13
CA GLN A 153 -2.29 3.15 16.10
C GLN A 153 -2.65 4.64 16.12
N ARG A 154 -2.88 5.23 14.97
CA ARG A 154 -3.27 6.65 14.85
C ARG A 154 -4.70 6.89 15.29
N MET A 155 -5.63 6.00 14.95
CA MET A 155 -7.01 6.07 15.43
C MET A 155 -7.08 6.01 16.96
N MET A 156 -6.30 5.11 17.58
CA MET A 156 -6.25 4.96 19.04
C MET A 156 -5.59 6.14 19.77
N SER A 157 -4.81 6.97 19.07
CA SER A 157 -4.21 8.19 19.62
C SER A 157 -5.11 9.43 19.47
N ALA A 158 -6.26 9.31 18.80
CA ALA A 158 -7.21 10.40 18.63
C ALA A 158 -7.93 10.74 19.93
N LYS A 159 -8.40 11.99 20.06
CA LYS A 159 -9.05 12.52 21.26
C LYS A 159 -10.33 11.75 21.64
N ASN A 160 -11.12 11.35 20.66
CA ASN A 160 -12.34 10.58 20.79
C ASN A 160 -12.69 9.90 19.48
N GLU A 161 -13.78 9.12 19.45
CA GLU A 161 -14.25 8.34 18.31
C GLU A 161 -14.55 9.20 17.07
N LYS A 162 -15.16 10.40 17.27
CA LYS A 162 -15.41 11.34 16.19
C LYS A 162 -14.12 11.81 15.51
N HIS A 163 -13.12 12.19 16.30
CA HIS A 163 -11.82 12.59 15.76
C HIS A 163 -11.12 11.42 15.05
N ALA A 164 -11.24 10.21 15.57
CA ALA A 164 -10.69 9.01 14.93
C ALA A 164 -11.33 8.76 13.55
N LEU A 165 -12.66 8.82 13.47
CA LEU A 165 -13.40 8.64 12.21
C LEU A 165 -13.14 9.77 11.22
N ALA A 166 -13.17 11.04 11.66
CA ALA A 166 -12.89 12.19 10.82
C ALA A 166 -11.44 12.15 10.27
N ALA A 167 -10.46 11.80 11.10
CA ALA A 167 -9.08 11.65 10.69
C ALA A 167 -8.90 10.52 9.66
N THR A 168 -9.61 9.39 9.85
CA THR A 168 -9.59 8.29 8.89
C THR A 168 -10.23 8.68 7.56
N LEU A 169 -11.35 9.39 7.58
CA LEU A 169 -11.99 9.92 6.37
C LEU A 169 -11.06 10.89 5.64
N TRP A 170 -10.47 11.84 6.36
CA TRP A 170 -9.50 12.79 5.80
C TRP A 170 -8.29 12.08 5.19
N TYR A 171 -7.74 11.09 5.90
CA TYR A 171 -6.63 10.28 5.37
C TYR A 171 -6.99 9.64 4.03
N ASN A 172 -8.17 9.01 3.94
CA ASN A 172 -8.60 8.36 2.69
C ASN A 172 -8.78 9.37 1.55
N LEU A 173 -9.38 10.54 1.80
CA LEU A 173 -9.52 11.61 0.81
C LEU A 173 -8.16 12.12 0.33
N ALA A 174 -7.28 12.48 1.26
CA ALA A 174 -5.98 13.03 0.95
C ALA A 174 -5.08 12.01 0.23
N HIS A 175 -5.05 10.77 0.72
CA HIS A 175 -4.16 9.73 0.23
C HIS A 175 -4.61 9.11 -1.10
N TYR A 176 -5.89 8.79 -1.25
CA TYR A 176 -6.37 8.03 -2.39
C TYR A 176 -7.04 8.87 -3.48
N ALA A 177 -7.48 10.09 -3.17
CA ALA A 177 -8.11 10.94 -4.16
C ALA A 177 -7.27 12.15 -4.57
N LEU A 178 -6.74 12.92 -3.61
CA LEU A 178 -6.05 14.18 -3.92
C LEU A 178 -4.58 13.99 -4.32
N ARG A 179 -3.83 13.20 -3.55
CA ARG A 179 -2.38 13.07 -3.69
C ARG A 179 -1.94 12.42 -5.01
N VAL A 180 -2.77 11.59 -5.59
CA VAL A 180 -2.40 10.74 -6.72
C VAL A 180 -2.21 11.54 -8.01
N TRP A 181 -3.05 12.54 -8.25
CA TRP A 181 -3.13 13.21 -9.55
C TRP A 181 -1.92 14.07 -9.93
N PRO A 182 -1.32 14.86 -9.03
CA PRO A 182 -0.08 15.56 -9.37
C PRO A 182 1.04 14.61 -9.80
N TRP A 183 1.11 13.44 -9.18
CA TRP A 183 2.12 12.44 -9.52
C TRP A 183 1.85 11.76 -10.86
N ILE A 184 0.59 11.42 -11.15
CA ILE A 184 0.19 10.86 -12.45
C ILE A 184 0.49 11.89 -13.56
N ALA A 185 0.15 13.15 -13.37
CA ALA A 185 0.41 14.20 -14.33
C ALA A 185 1.91 14.31 -14.68
N VAL A 186 2.77 14.37 -13.66
CA VAL A 186 4.23 14.42 -13.85
C VAL A 186 4.74 13.13 -14.52
N ALA A 187 4.20 11.97 -14.17
CA ALA A 187 4.55 10.71 -14.82
C ALA A 187 4.19 10.71 -16.31
N LEU A 188 3.01 11.21 -16.68
CA LEU A 188 2.61 11.34 -18.10
C LEU A 188 3.51 12.29 -18.86
N VAL A 189 3.88 13.44 -18.26
CA VAL A 189 4.87 14.34 -18.86
C VAL A 189 6.21 13.66 -19.01
N SER A 190 6.66 12.86 -18.02
CA SER A 190 7.95 12.17 -18.11
C SER A 190 8.02 11.19 -19.27
N ILE A 191 6.93 10.52 -19.62
CA ILE A 191 6.84 9.63 -20.77
C ILE A 191 7.02 10.40 -22.09
N VAL A 192 6.49 11.62 -22.18
CA VAL A 192 6.59 12.45 -23.39
C VAL A 192 7.98 13.09 -23.50
N VAL A 193 8.55 13.56 -22.40
CA VAL A 193 9.86 14.26 -22.40
C VAL A 193 11.01 13.25 -22.47
N PHE A 194 10.88 12.12 -21.80
CA PHE A 194 11.88 11.06 -21.76
C PHE A 194 11.27 9.71 -22.18
N PRO A 195 10.87 9.54 -23.45
CA PRO A 195 10.33 8.27 -23.94
C PRO A 195 11.35 7.13 -23.82
N ILE A 196 12.62 7.46 -23.82
CA ILE A 196 13.76 6.59 -23.47
C ILE A 196 14.52 7.29 -22.34
N ILE A 197 14.70 6.58 -21.24
CA ILE A 197 15.48 7.08 -20.10
C ILE A 197 16.95 7.23 -20.54
N PRO A 198 17.60 8.37 -20.26
CA PRO A 198 19.01 8.59 -20.58
C PRO A 198 19.93 7.50 -20.04
N ASP A 199 20.96 7.12 -20.79
CA ASP A 199 21.92 6.06 -20.44
C ASP A 199 22.55 6.27 -19.07
N SER A 200 22.80 7.52 -18.67
CA SER A 200 23.32 7.87 -17.33
C SER A 200 22.43 7.43 -16.16
N HIS A 201 21.18 7.11 -16.42
CA HIS A 201 20.18 6.68 -15.46
C HIS A 201 19.41 5.42 -15.89
N ALA A 202 19.89 4.70 -16.90
CA ALA A 202 19.24 3.51 -17.46
C ALA A 202 19.00 2.42 -16.40
N GLU A 203 19.89 2.25 -15.42
CA GLU A 203 19.75 1.31 -14.30
C GLU A 203 18.53 1.59 -13.40
N LEU A 204 18.05 2.83 -13.37
CA LEU A 204 16.87 3.22 -12.59
C LEU A 204 15.57 2.92 -13.33
N GLY A 205 15.63 2.80 -14.66
CA GLY A 205 14.44 2.60 -15.50
C GLY A 205 13.38 3.68 -15.27
N ALA A 206 12.10 3.31 -15.30
CA ALA A 206 10.99 4.25 -15.15
C ALA A 206 11.00 5.06 -13.83
N LYS A 207 11.73 4.62 -12.79
CA LYS A 207 11.86 5.37 -11.53
C LYS A 207 12.60 6.70 -11.70
N ALA A 208 13.43 6.83 -12.74
CA ALA A 208 14.13 8.07 -13.05
C ALA A 208 13.20 9.18 -13.59
N GLY A 209 12.06 8.83 -14.18
CA GLY A 209 11.20 9.78 -14.88
C GLY A 209 10.79 10.98 -14.03
N TYR A 210 10.23 10.76 -12.84
CA TYR A 210 9.81 11.85 -11.96
C TYR A 210 10.98 12.74 -11.51
N PRO A 211 12.10 12.21 -10.97
CA PRO A 211 13.27 13.02 -10.64
C PRO A 211 13.88 13.76 -11.83
N LEU A 212 13.86 13.19 -13.03
CA LEU A 212 14.34 13.87 -14.24
C LEU A 212 13.46 15.08 -14.58
N ILE A 213 12.15 14.98 -14.48
CA ILE A 213 11.23 16.12 -14.67
C ILE A 213 11.49 17.21 -13.61
N MET A 214 11.76 16.83 -12.35
CA MET A 214 12.17 17.80 -11.33
C MET A 214 13.48 18.52 -11.71
N LYS A 215 14.45 17.76 -12.21
CA LYS A 215 15.77 18.29 -12.60
C LYS A 215 15.66 19.25 -13.79
N GLU A 216 14.81 18.92 -14.75
CA GLU A 216 14.63 19.67 -16.01
C GLU A 216 13.84 20.97 -15.79
N PHE A 217 12.68 20.90 -15.17
CA PHE A 217 11.74 22.01 -15.18
C PHE A 217 11.74 22.88 -13.92
N LEU A 218 12.30 22.43 -12.80
CA LEU A 218 12.29 23.25 -11.60
C LEU A 218 13.55 24.15 -11.49
N GLY A 219 13.33 25.40 -11.08
CA GLY A 219 14.41 26.29 -10.63
C GLY A 219 15.03 25.82 -9.31
N THR A 220 16.24 26.28 -9.00
CA THR A 220 17.08 25.81 -7.89
C THR A 220 16.34 25.78 -6.53
N GLY A 221 15.58 26.83 -6.20
CA GLY A 221 14.85 26.91 -4.93
C GLY A 221 13.75 25.85 -4.80
N PHE A 222 12.87 25.73 -5.80
CA PHE A 222 11.81 24.71 -5.82
C PHE A 222 12.35 23.30 -5.91
N LYS A 223 13.45 23.11 -6.65
CA LYS A 223 14.15 21.84 -6.74
C LYS A 223 14.63 21.37 -5.36
N GLY A 224 15.30 22.25 -4.61
CA GLY A 224 15.74 21.97 -3.25
C GLY A 224 14.58 21.69 -2.30
N LEU A 225 13.51 22.50 -2.35
CA LEU A 225 12.32 22.31 -1.53
C LEU A 225 11.68 20.93 -1.77
N LEU A 226 11.57 20.51 -3.02
CA LEU A 226 10.93 19.23 -3.35
C LEU A 226 11.83 18.04 -2.96
N VAL A 227 13.16 18.15 -3.11
CA VAL A 227 14.10 17.13 -2.63
C VAL A 227 14.00 16.97 -1.11
N VAL A 228 13.99 18.09 -0.36
CA VAL A 228 13.80 18.06 1.10
C VAL A 228 12.46 17.44 1.47
N SER A 229 11.39 17.73 0.73
CA SER A 229 10.08 17.12 0.92
C SER A 229 10.10 15.61 0.73
N PHE A 230 10.76 15.09 -0.31
CA PHE A 230 10.93 13.64 -0.50
C PHE A 230 11.76 13.00 0.61
N LEU A 231 12.86 13.65 1.00
CA LEU A 231 13.70 13.16 2.10
C LEU A 231 12.90 13.11 3.41
N ALA A 232 12.11 14.12 3.68
CA ALA A 232 11.27 14.20 4.86
C ALA A 232 10.19 13.10 4.86
N ALA A 233 9.48 12.89 3.74
CA ALA A 233 8.50 11.82 3.59
C ALA A 233 9.15 10.41 3.72
N PHE A 234 10.36 10.26 3.18
CA PHE A 234 11.17 9.05 3.34
C PHE A 234 11.49 8.79 4.81
N MET A 235 12.02 9.80 5.53
CA MET A 235 12.38 9.67 6.95
C MET A 235 11.18 9.34 7.83
N SER A 236 10.04 10.01 7.62
CA SER A 236 8.79 9.75 8.33
C SER A 236 8.34 8.30 8.17
N THR A 237 8.36 7.77 6.95
CA THR A 237 7.97 6.39 6.69
C THR A 237 8.92 5.40 7.33
N ILE A 238 10.22 5.58 7.17
CA ILE A 238 11.25 4.70 7.75
C ILE A 238 11.16 4.69 9.29
N ASP A 239 11.07 5.87 9.91
CA ASP A 239 11.00 5.97 11.37
C ASP A 239 9.76 5.26 11.93
N THR A 240 8.61 5.45 11.30
CA THR A 240 7.37 4.75 11.69
C THR A 240 7.53 3.23 11.62
N HIS A 241 8.08 2.71 10.53
CA HIS A 241 8.27 1.27 10.33
C HIS A 241 9.34 0.69 11.26
N LEU A 242 10.42 1.42 11.53
CA LEU A 242 11.44 1.01 12.50
C LEU A 242 10.88 0.95 13.92
N ASN A 243 10.18 2.00 14.35
CA ASN A 243 9.56 2.05 15.68
C ASN A 243 8.50 0.96 15.85
N TRP A 244 7.66 0.75 14.85
CA TRP A 244 6.64 -0.29 14.86
C TRP A 244 7.25 -1.69 14.89
N GLY A 245 8.22 -1.98 14.02
CA GLY A 245 8.93 -3.25 13.97
C GLY A 245 9.71 -3.55 15.25
N ALA A 246 10.47 -2.56 15.75
CA ALA A 246 11.22 -2.70 16.99
C ALA A 246 10.28 -2.91 18.19
N SER A 247 9.14 -2.23 18.25
CA SER A 247 8.14 -2.42 19.31
C SER A 247 7.59 -3.84 19.33
N TYR A 248 7.24 -4.42 18.19
CA TYR A 248 6.79 -5.81 18.11
C TYR A 248 7.88 -6.80 18.53
N LEU A 249 9.12 -6.62 18.04
CA LEU A 249 10.21 -7.53 18.40
C LEU A 249 10.60 -7.44 19.86
N VAL A 250 10.59 -6.25 20.46
CA VAL A 250 10.90 -6.05 21.88
C VAL A 250 9.77 -6.54 22.77
N ASN A 251 8.53 -6.07 22.56
CA ASN A 251 7.44 -6.33 23.50
C ASN A 251 6.82 -7.71 23.33
N ASP A 252 6.58 -8.15 22.09
CA ASP A 252 5.84 -9.39 21.83
C ASP A 252 6.76 -10.60 21.74
N ILE A 253 8.06 -10.41 21.43
CA ILE A 253 9.00 -11.53 21.28
C ILE A 253 10.05 -11.48 22.40
N TYR A 254 10.89 -10.44 22.48
CA TYR A 254 12.02 -10.41 23.38
C TYR A 254 11.58 -10.42 24.85
N LYS A 255 10.72 -9.48 25.25
CA LYS A 255 10.22 -9.37 26.62
C LYS A 255 9.36 -10.56 27.03
N ARG A 256 8.60 -11.13 26.10
CA ARG A 256 7.68 -12.23 26.38
C ARG A 256 8.39 -13.59 26.49
N PHE A 257 9.37 -13.87 25.64
CA PHE A 257 9.96 -15.20 25.50
C PHE A 257 11.44 -15.29 25.91
N ILE A 258 12.21 -14.18 25.86
CA ILE A 258 13.66 -14.19 26.09
C ILE A 258 14.01 -13.61 27.46
N LYS A 259 13.56 -12.40 27.76
CA LYS A 259 13.88 -11.74 29.04
C LYS A 259 12.67 -10.97 29.57
N LYS A 260 11.92 -11.61 30.46
CA LYS A 260 10.65 -11.09 31.02
C LYS A 260 10.85 -9.93 31.98
N GLU A 261 11.94 -9.96 32.73
CA GLU A 261 12.26 -8.99 33.79
C GLU A 261 13.61 -8.34 33.46
N ALA A 262 13.57 -7.10 33.04
CA ALA A 262 14.74 -6.25 32.83
C ALA A 262 14.37 -4.79 33.10
N GLY A 263 15.35 -3.97 33.41
CA GLY A 263 15.15 -2.53 33.59
C GLY A 263 14.80 -1.84 32.27
N GLN A 264 14.11 -0.70 32.37
CA GLN A 264 13.70 0.09 31.21
C GLN A 264 14.88 0.43 30.26
N ARG A 265 16.04 0.75 30.82
CA ARG A 265 17.26 1.06 30.04
C ARG A 265 17.70 -0.12 29.16
N HIS A 266 17.54 -1.35 29.66
CA HIS A 266 17.86 -2.55 28.88
C HIS A 266 16.95 -2.70 27.65
N TYR A 267 15.63 -2.55 27.84
CA TYR A 267 14.69 -2.65 26.70
C TYR A 267 14.90 -1.55 25.68
N VAL A 268 15.25 -0.34 26.11
CA VAL A 268 15.62 0.76 25.21
C VAL A 268 16.87 0.42 24.39
N LEU A 269 17.91 -0.16 25.04
CA LEU A 269 19.11 -0.60 24.32
C LEU A 269 18.81 -1.69 23.30
N VAL A 270 18.02 -2.71 23.69
CA VAL A 270 17.60 -3.79 22.80
C VAL A 270 16.79 -3.23 21.62
N SER A 271 15.89 -2.27 21.85
CA SER A 271 15.13 -1.60 20.81
C SER A 271 16.04 -0.90 19.80
N ARG A 272 17.05 -0.16 20.26
CA ARG A 272 18.03 0.50 19.39
C ARG A 272 18.83 -0.49 18.54
N ILE A 273 19.29 -1.60 19.14
CA ILE A 273 20.01 -2.65 18.41
C ILE A 273 19.10 -3.26 17.33
N ILE A 274 17.86 -3.58 17.66
CA ILE A 274 16.87 -4.10 16.73
C ILE A 274 16.61 -3.11 15.59
N THR A 275 16.48 -1.81 15.89
CA THR A 275 16.31 -0.74 14.90
C THR A 275 17.46 -0.74 13.88
N VAL A 276 18.70 -0.84 14.34
CA VAL A 276 19.88 -0.91 13.46
C VAL A 276 19.84 -2.17 12.59
N ILE A 277 19.54 -3.33 13.18
CA ILE A 277 19.44 -4.60 12.43
C ILE A 277 18.33 -4.52 11.36
N LEU A 278 17.14 -4.04 11.71
CA LEU A 278 16.03 -3.87 10.78
C LEU A 278 16.43 -2.97 9.60
N MET A 279 17.11 -1.86 9.88
CA MET A 279 17.55 -0.94 8.84
C MET A 279 18.58 -1.57 7.90
N ILE A 280 19.59 -2.25 8.43
CA ILE A 280 20.63 -2.91 7.61
C ILE A 280 20.00 -4.00 6.72
N CYS A 281 19.12 -4.85 7.28
CA CYS A 281 18.42 -5.88 6.49
C CYS A 281 17.56 -5.24 5.38
N SER A 282 16.89 -4.14 5.68
CA SER A 282 16.09 -3.42 4.67
C SER A 282 16.94 -2.78 3.58
N ALA A 283 18.16 -2.30 3.91
CA ALA A 283 19.11 -1.82 2.91
C ALA A 283 19.53 -2.94 1.94
N PHE A 284 19.78 -4.14 2.44
CA PHE A 284 20.07 -5.31 1.56
C PHE A 284 18.89 -5.64 0.64
N VAL A 285 17.65 -5.55 1.14
CA VAL A 285 16.47 -5.73 0.30
C VAL A 285 16.40 -4.63 -0.76
N ALA A 286 16.63 -3.36 -0.40
CA ALA A 286 16.61 -2.22 -1.32
C ALA A 286 17.60 -2.37 -2.48
N ILE A 287 18.80 -2.85 -2.18
CA ILE A 287 19.86 -3.05 -3.17
C ILE A 287 19.50 -4.14 -4.18
N ASN A 288 18.92 -5.23 -3.71
CA ASN A 288 18.56 -6.37 -4.55
C ASN A 288 17.18 -6.23 -5.23
N MET A 289 16.45 -5.14 -4.97
CA MET A 289 15.14 -4.85 -5.54
C MET A 289 15.27 -3.87 -6.71
N GLN A 290 14.78 -4.23 -7.88
CA GLN A 290 14.75 -3.34 -9.04
C GLN A 290 13.42 -2.58 -9.16
N SER A 291 12.29 -3.22 -8.85
CA SER A 291 10.95 -2.66 -9.04
C SER A 291 10.16 -2.52 -7.72
N VAL A 292 9.73 -1.29 -7.43
CA VAL A 292 8.84 -1.00 -6.29
C VAL A 292 7.47 -1.65 -6.50
N SER A 293 6.92 -1.62 -7.72
CA SER A 293 5.60 -2.21 -8.01
C SER A 293 5.60 -3.74 -7.82
N LYS A 294 6.69 -4.41 -8.18
CA LYS A 294 6.84 -5.87 -7.98
C LYS A 294 6.94 -6.24 -6.50
N ALA A 295 7.60 -5.43 -5.70
CA ALA A 295 7.62 -5.62 -4.25
C ALA A 295 6.21 -5.47 -3.62
N TRP A 296 5.41 -4.51 -4.10
CA TRP A 296 4.01 -4.39 -3.73
C TRP A 296 3.20 -5.63 -4.12
N GLU A 297 3.32 -6.11 -5.35
CA GLU A 297 2.65 -7.33 -5.81
C GLU A 297 3.01 -8.53 -4.93
N PHE A 298 4.27 -8.65 -4.51
CA PHE A 298 4.74 -9.70 -3.61
C PHE A 298 4.10 -9.60 -2.21
N ILE A 299 4.08 -8.42 -1.60
CA ILE A 299 3.43 -8.21 -0.29
C ILE A 299 1.94 -8.51 -0.36
N PHE A 300 1.27 -8.12 -1.42
CA PHE A 300 -0.14 -8.41 -1.61
C PHE A 300 -0.39 -9.92 -1.69
N ALA A 301 0.41 -10.64 -2.46
CA ALA A 301 0.33 -12.09 -2.54
C ALA A 301 0.57 -12.75 -1.17
N MET A 302 1.62 -12.33 -0.46
CA MET A 302 1.97 -12.83 0.87
C MET A 302 0.86 -12.63 1.92
N GLY A 303 0.09 -11.56 1.80
CA GLY A 303 -1.01 -11.22 2.71
C GLY A 303 -2.41 -11.57 2.20
N ALA A 304 -2.55 -12.24 1.05
CA ALA A 304 -3.85 -12.38 0.38
C ALA A 304 -4.83 -13.37 1.05
N GLY A 305 -4.36 -14.27 1.89
CA GLY A 305 -5.25 -15.28 2.51
C GLY A 305 -5.90 -14.87 3.82
N ILE A 306 -5.35 -13.84 4.49
CA ILE A 306 -5.74 -13.50 5.85
C ILE A 306 -6.91 -12.50 5.92
N GLY A 307 -7.12 -11.69 4.89
CA GLY A 307 -8.03 -10.55 4.97
C GLY A 307 -9.46 -10.94 5.32
N LEU A 308 -10.00 -12.00 4.72
CA LEU A 308 -11.34 -12.48 5.05
C LEU A 308 -11.45 -12.92 6.53
N VAL A 309 -10.41 -13.52 7.07
CA VAL A 309 -10.35 -13.89 8.51
C VAL A 309 -10.40 -12.64 9.39
N LEU A 310 -9.69 -11.56 9.00
CA LEU A 310 -9.68 -10.29 9.72
C LEU A 310 -11.07 -9.60 9.73
N ILE A 311 -11.86 -9.79 8.68
CA ILE A 311 -13.26 -9.35 8.63
C ILE A 311 -14.11 -10.26 9.51
N LEU A 312 -14.06 -11.57 9.28
CA LEU A 312 -14.96 -12.53 9.91
C LEU A 312 -14.76 -12.63 11.43
N ARG A 313 -13.57 -12.35 11.98
CA ARG A 313 -13.36 -12.33 13.43
C ARG A 313 -14.26 -11.34 14.18
N TRP A 314 -14.78 -10.34 13.49
CA TRP A 314 -15.77 -9.41 14.06
C TRP A 314 -17.19 -9.94 14.02
N PHE A 315 -17.50 -10.85 13.06
CA PHE A 315 -18.85 -11.27 12.76
C PHE A 315 -19.13 -12.76 13.01
N TRP A 316 -18.07 -13.54 13.32
CA TRP A 316 -18.20 -14.98 13.51
C TRP A 316 -17.38 -15.46 14.71
N TRP A 317 -18.04 -15.90 15.77
CA TRP A 317 -17.44 -16.34 17.03
C TRP A 317 -16.44 -17.49 16.90
N ARG A 318 -16.55 -18.28 15.83
CA ARG A 318 -15.74 -19.49 15.64
C ARG A 318 -14.31 -19.19 15.20
N ILE A 319 -14.04 -18.00 14.68
CA ILE A 319 -12.67 -17.58 14.30
C ILE A 319 -11.79 -17.53 15.53
N ASN A 320 -10.61 -18.18 15.45
CA ASN A 320 -9.64 -18.28 16.53
C ASN A 320 -8.23 -17.97 16.04
N ALA A 321 -7.24 -18.00 16.94
CA ALA A 321 -5.86 -17.69 16.61
C ALA A 321 -5.25 -18.63 15.56
N TRP A 322 -5.63 -19.91 15.55
CA TRP A 322 -5.15 -20.88 14.56
C TRP A 322 -5.70 -20.62 13.16
N THR A 323 -6.94 -20.11 13.07
CA THR A 323 -7.52 -19.64 11.81
C THR A 323 -6.65 -18.54 11.18
N GLU A 324 -6.27 -17.55 11.97
CA GLU A 324 -5.46 -16.42 11.51
C GLU A 324 -4.05 -16.87 11.12
N ILE A 325 -3.42 -17.73 11.92
CA ILE A 325 -2.08 -18.28 11.67
C ILE A 325 -2.09 -19.11 10.37
N SER A 326 -3.04 -20.02 10.22
CA SER A 326 -3.09 -20.90 9.05
C SER A 326 -3.37 -20.13 7.75
N ALA A 327 -4.24 -19.13 7.79
CA ALA A 327 -4.52 -18.26 6.65
C ALA A 327 -3.26 -17.54 6.17
N LEU A 328 -2.52 -16.92 7.10
CA LEU A 328 -1.31 -16.17 6.78
C LEU A 328 -0.17 -17.09 6.35
N LEU A 329 0.03 -18.22 7.04
CA LEU A 329 1.06 -19.19 6.67
C LEU A 329 0.86 -19.77 5.26
N THR A 330 -0.37 -20.12 4.92
CA THR A 330 -0.70 -20.63 3.58
C THR A 330 -0.32 -19.65 2.50
N SER A 331 -0.66 -18.38 2.67
CA SER A 331 -0.32 -17.33 1.71
C SER A 331 1.19 -17.12 1.58
N ILE A 332 1.91 -17.08 2.71
CA ILE A 332 3.36 -16.93 2.72
C ILE A 332 4.03 -18.12 2.02
N ILE A 333 3.65 -19.34 2.37
CA ILE A 333 4.25 -20.57 1.79
C ILE A 333 4.05 -20.61 0.28
N ILE A 334 2.83 -20.39 -0.21
CA ILE A 334 2.55 -20.42 -1.65
C ILE A 334 3.31 -19.30 -2.37
N THR A 335 3.35 -18.09 -1.78
CA THR A 335 4.10 -16.96 -2.38
C THR A 335 5.59 -17.27 -2.46
N ILE A 336 6.19 -17.85 -1.42
CA ILE A 336 7.60 -18.24 -1.42
C ILE A 336 7.86 -19.35 -2.45
N ILE A 337 6.95 -20.32 -2.60
CA ILE A 337 7.07 -21.36 -3.63
C ILE A 337 7.12 -20.72 -5.02
N PHE A 338 6.25 -19.76 -5.33
CA PHE A 338 6.31 -19.04 -6.61
C PHE A 338 7.63 -18.29 -6.82
N GLU A 339 8.18 -17.68 -5.78
CA GLU A 339 9.47 -17.00 -5.86
C GLU A 339 10.64 -17.96 -6.07
N ILE A 340 10.63 -19.12 -5.40
CA ILE A 340 11.65 -20.17 -5.58
C ILE A 340 11.61 -20.70 -7.02
N ILE A 341 10.42 -20.95 -7.58
CA ILE A 341 10.26 -21.38 -8.97
C ILE A 341 10.81 -20.32 -9.93
N ALA A 342 10.44 -19.04 -9.71
CA ALA A 342 10.94 -17.92 -10.53
C ALA A 342 12.47 -17.80 -10.45
N TRP A 343 13.03 -17.94 -9.26
CA TRP A 343 14.49 -17.95 -9.06
C TRP A 343 15.17 -19.09 -9.80
N GLN A 344 14.68 -20.34 -9.64
CA GLN A 344 15.24 -21.50 -10.33
C GLN A 344 15.21 -21.33 -11.85
N GLN A 345 14.09 -20.89 -12.40
CA GLN A 345 13.94 -20.65 -13.85
C GLN A 345 14.87 -19.55 -14.35
N THR A 346 15.06 -18.48 -13.58
CA THR A 346 15.94 -17.36 -13.95
C THR A 346 17.41 -17.79 -13.96
N VAL A 347 17.84 -18.51 -12.92
CA VAL A 347 19.22 -19.00 -12.80
C VAL A 347 19.51 -20.08 -13.84
N ALA A 348 18.58 -20.98 -14.11
CA ALA A 348 18.72 -22.01 -15.14
C ALA A 348 18.92 -21.42 -16.55
N ASN A 349 18.37 -20.22 -16.79
CA ASN A 349 18.55 -19.48 -18.06
C ASN A 349 19.82 -18.60 -18.06
N GLY A 350 20.70 -18.71 -17.05
CA GLY A 350 21.95 -17.95 -16.96
C GLY A 350 21.76 -16.45 -16.68
N MET A 351 20.56 -16.04 -16.24
CA MET A 351 20.27 -14.63 -15.95
C MET A 351 20.45 -14.30 -14.46
N PRO A 352 20.92 -13.08 -14.11
CA PRO A 352 20.96 -12.65 -12.73
C PRO A 352 19.53 -12.52 -12.17
N TYR A 353 19.33 -12.99 -10.94
CA TYR A 353 18.05 -12.85 -10.24
C TYR A 353 18.01 -11.58 -9.41
N ALA A 354 16.97 -10.77 -9.62
CA ALA A 354 16.61 -9.67 -8.75
C ALA A 354 15.32 -10.03 -7.99
N LEU A 355 15.22 -9.59 -6.73
CA LEU A 355 14.09 -9.91 -5.87
C LEU A 355 12.77 -9.44 -6.49
N PHE A 356 11.80 -10.34 -6.57
CA PHE A 356 10.42 -10.13 -7.02
C PHE A 356 10.26 -9.76 -8.50
N GLU A 357 11.33 -9.65 -9.28
CA GLU A 357 11.28 -9.10 -10.65
C GLU A 357 10.61 -10.04 -11.64
N LYS A 358 10.90 -11.31 -11.55
CA LYS A 358 10.44 -12.31 -12.51
C LYS A 358 9.20 -13.06 -12.01
N ALA A 359 8.23 -13.22 -12.90
CA ALA A 359 7.08 -14.10 -12.65
C ALA A 359 7.46 -15.53 -13.04
N PRO A 360 7.11 -16.56 -12.23
CA PRO A 360 7.35 -17.94 -12.61
C PRO A 360 6.47 -18.33 -13.81
N ILE A 361 7.00 -19.21 -14.66
CA ILE A 361 6.26 -19.78 -15.79
C ILE A 361 5.78 -21.16 -15.37
N LEU A 362 4.47 -21.37 -15.36
CA LEU A 362 3.87 -22.69 -15.11
C LEU A 362 2.94 -23.03 -16.27
N PHE A 363 3.07 -24.23 -16.82
CA PHE A 363 2.26 -24.69 -17.95
C PHE A 363 2.28 -23.75 -19.17
N GLY A 364 3.43 -23.08 -19.40
CA GLY A 364 3.58 -22.10 -20.49
C GLY A 364 2.99 -20.71 -20.20
N ILE A 365 2.40 -20.47 -19.00
CA ILE A 365 1.78 -19.20 -18.61
C ILE A 365 2.67 -18.47 -17.62
N SER A 366 2.90 -17.17 -17.81
CA SER A 366 3.57 -16.30 -16.85
C SER A 366 2.62 -15.99 -15.68
N ILE A 367 2.94 -16.49 -14.50
CA ILE A 367 2.08 -16.37 -13.31
C ILE A 367 2.21 -14.97 -12.68
N GLN A 368 1.47 -14.02 -13.21
CA GLN A 368 1.37 -12.66 -12.70
C GLN A 368 0.62 -12.61 -11.36
N VAL A 369 0.62 -11.46 -10.68
CA VAL A 369 0.02 -11.30 -9.34
C VAL A 369 -1.46 -11.70 -9.28
N HIS A 370 -2.26 -11.39 -10.29
CA HIS A 370 -3.68 -11.77 -10.32
C HIS A 370 -3.88 -13.29 -10.40
N HIS A 371 -3.02 -14.01 -11.13
CA HIS A 371 -3.02 -15.48 -11.13
C HIS A 371 -2.61 -16.02 -9.75
N LYS A 372 -1.56 -15.42 -9.11
CA LYS A 372 -1.16 -15.78 -7.74
C LYS A 372 -2.34 -15.62 -6.78
N LEU A 373 -3.09 -14.51 -6.84
CA LEU A 373 -4.27 -14.28 -6.00
C LEU A 373 -5.37 -15.31 -6.19
N MET A 374 -5.65 -15.71 -7.44
CA MET A 374 -6.65 -16.75 -7.76
C MET A 374 -6.27 -18.13 -7.21
N ILE A 375 -5.01 -18.41 -6.97
CA ILE A 375 -4.52 -19.66 -6.37
C ILE A 375 -4.47 -19.50 -4.84
N ILE A 376 -3.85 -18.43 -4.35
CA ILE A 376 -3.59 -18.23 -2.92
C ILE A 376 -4.90 -18.08 -2.13
N VAL A 377 -5.82 -17.24 -2.60
CA VAL A 377 -7.03 -16.90 -1.84
C VAL A 377 -7.94 -18.11 -1.63
N PRO A 378 -8.37 -18.86 -2.66
CA PRO A 378 -9.18 -20.05 -2.46
C PRO A 378 -8.47 -21.12 -1.62
N THR A 379 -7.17 -21.37 -1.88
CA THR A 379 -6.40 -22.34 -1.10
C THR A 379 -6.33 -21.95 0.37
N ALA A 380 -6.07 -20.68 0.66
CA ALA A 380 -6.05 -20.20 2.04
C ALA A 380 -7.43 -20.33 2.70
N ILE A 381 -8.54 -20.05 1.98
CA ILE A 381 -9.91 -20.22 2.50
C ILE A 381 -10.17 -21.67 2.87
N ILE A 382 -9.83 -22.62 2.03
CA ILE A 382 -9.99 -24.06 2.31
C ILE A 382 -9.19 -24.46 3.55
N VAL A 383 -7.91 -24.05 3.61
CA VAL A 383 -7.01 -24.41 4.71
C VAL A 383 -7.50 -23.81 6.04
N TRP A 384 -7.76 -22.50 6.09
CA TRP A 384 -8.14 -21.88 7.34
C TRP A 384 -9.55 -22.29 7.80
N LEU A 385 -10.49 -22.59 6.89
CA LEU A 385 -11.77 -23.20 7.26
C LEU A 385 -11.57 -24.57 7.90
N ALA A 386 -10.78 -25.45 7.28
CA ALA A 386 -10.45 -26.75 7.85
C ALA A 386 -9.83 -26.61 9.24
N VAL A 387 -8.82 -25.76 9.39
CA VAL A 387 -8.15 -25.50 10.68
C VAL A 387 -9.13 -24.93 11.70
N THR A 388 -10.02 -24.01 11.30
CA THR A 388 -11.02 -23.44 12.20
C THR A 388 -11.92 -24.53 12.81
N PHE A 389 -12.36 -25.49 12.03
CA PHE A 389 -13.22 -26.56 12.52
C PHE A 389 -12.47 -27.68 13.26
N LEU A 390 -11.21 -27.93 12.91
CA LEU A 390 -10.36 -28.92 13.56
C LEU A 390 -9.75 -28.44 14.88
N THR A 391 -9.72 -27.14 15.14
CA THR A 391 -9.17 -26.55 16.38
C THR A 391 -10.29 -26.15 17.34
N LYS A 392 -9.94 -26.03 18.62
CA LYS A 392 -10.90 -25.56 19.64
C LYS A 392 -11.18 -24.07 19.43
N PRO A 393 -12.44 -23.60 19.70
CA PRO A 393 -12.76 -22.18 19.72
C PRO A 393 -11.98 -21.46 20.83
N GLU A 394 -12.02 -20.12 20.81
CA GLU A 394 -11.57 -19.32 21.95
C GLU A 394 -12.41 -19.58 23.20
N HIS A 395 -11.86 -19.27 24.37
CA HIS A 395 -12.56 -19.47 25.63
C HIS A 395 -13.84 -18.66 25.72
N ASP A 396 -14.91 -19.27 26.22
CA ASP A 396 -16.25 -18.68 26.37
C ASP A 396 -16.21 -17.33 27.09
N LYS A 397 -15.39 -17.21 28.15
CA LYS A 397 -15.20 -15.95 28.86
C LYS A 397 -14.65 -14.84 27.95
N THR A 398 -13.73 -15.17 27.06
CA THR A 398 -13.15 -14.20 26.11
C THR A 398 -14.20 -13.75 25.10
N LEU A 399 -14.94 -14.70 24.52
CA LEU A 399 -16.00 -14.43 23.53
C LEU A 399 -17.14 -13.61 24.16
N THR A 400 -17.61 -13.97 25.35
CA THR A 400 -18.64 -13.23 26.08
C THR A 400 -18.19 -11.80 26.40
N THR A 401 -16.96 -11.63 26.92
CA THR A 401 -16.43 -10.31 27.26
C THR A 401 -16.29 -9.43 26.01
N PHE A 402 -15.80 -10.01 24.91
CA PHE A 402 -15.69 -9.30 23.63
C PHE A 402 -17.06 -8.86 23.14
N TYR A 403 -18.02 -9.80 23.10
CA TYR A 403 -19.37 -9.50 22.64
C TYR A 403 -20.04 -8.40 23.46
N GLN A 404 -19.97 -8.48 24.81
CA GLN A 404 -20.54 -7.48 25.69
C GLN A 404 -19.98 -6.07 25.50
N ARG A 405 -18.68 -5.97 25.16
CA ARG A 405 -18.02 -4.68 24.95
C ARG A 405 -18.29 -4.05 23.59
N ILE A 406 -18.35 -4.88 22.54
CA ILE A 406 -18.34 -4.43 21.15
C ILE A 406 -19.73 -4.55 20.52
N GLN A 407 -20.52 -5.56 20.92
CA GLN A 407 -21.81 -5.90 20.37
C GLN A 407 -21.80 -5.94 18.81
N PRO A 408 -20.83 -6.66 18.19
CA PRO A 408 -20.76 -6.75 16.76
C PRO A 408 -21.96 -7.54 16.23
N GLY A 409 -22.44 -7.17 15.05
CA GLY A 409 -23.45 -7.98 14.34
C GLY A 409 -22.88 -9.34 13.91
N GLY A 410 -23.71 -10.19 13.31
CA GLY A 410 -23.28 -11.44 12.68
C GLY A 410 -23.57 -12.71 13.50
N TRP A 411 -22.72 -13.72 13.34
CA TRP A 411 -22.97 -15.09 13.85
C TRP A 411 -22.30 -15.32 15.21
N TRP A 412 -22.92 -14.85 16.30
CA TRP A 412 -22.39 -14.99 17.67
C TRP A 412 -23.11 -16.06 18.51
N GLY A 413 -24.18 -16.66 17.98
CA GLY A 413 -24.88 -17.78 18.63
C GLY A 413 -25.27 -17.52 20.08
N SER A 414 -24.90 -18.42 21.00
CA SER A 414 -25.23 -18.32 22.42
C SER A 414 -24.56 -17.14 23.13
N PHE A 415 -23.47 -16.57 22.59
CA PHE A 415 -22.78 -15.41 23.17
C PHE A 415 -23.55 -14.09 23.01
N ALA A 416 -24.54 -14.08 22.09
CA ALA A 416 -25.40 -12.92 21.84
C ALA A 416 -26.61 -12.83 22.77
N GLN A 417 -26.77 -13.73 23.75
CA GLN A 417 -27.92 -13.74 24.67
C GLN A 417 -27.94 -12.47 25.52
N GLY A 418 -29.10 -11.79 25.51
CA GLY A 418 -29.34 -10.57 26.28
C GLY A 418 -28.91 -9.26 25.62
N ALA A 419 -28.32 -9.31 24.41
CA ALA A 419 -28.11 -8.12 23.63
C ALA A 419 -29.28 -7.90 22.68
N THR A 420 -29.78 -6.68 22.58
CA THR A 420 -30.63 -6.26 21.48
C THR A 420 -29.75 -6.32 20.22
N LEU A 421 -29.89 -7.43 19.49
CA LEU A 421 -29.21 -7.64 18.21
C LEU A 421 -29.48 -6.43 17.32
N GLN A 422 -28.54 -5.50 17.30
CA GLN A 422 -28.45 -4.60 16.18
C GLN A 422 -27.80 -5.40 15.05
N PRO A 423 -28.55 -5.84 14.02
CA PRO A 423 -27.92 -6.48 12.88
C PRO A 423 -26.87 -5.54 12.34
N VAL A 424 -25.83 -6.08 11.66
CA VAL A 424 -24.97 -5.28 10.75
C VAL A 424 -25.95 -4.49 9.89
N THR A 425 -26.19 -3.27 10.29
CA THR A 425 -27.38 -2.56 9.88
C THR A 425 -27.28 -2.23 8.41
N LYS A 426 -28.43 -2.15 7.73
CA LYS A 426 -28.50 -1.53 6.39
C LYS A 426 -27.66 -0.22 6.35
N GLY A 427 -27.61 0.53 7.46
CA GLY A 427 -26.76 1.71 7.63
C GLY A 427 -25.25 1.47 7.43
N PHE A 428 -24.69 0.35 7.92
CA PHE A 428 -23.28 0.01 7.69
C PHE A 428 -22.98 -0.16 6.20
N PHE A 429 -23.82 -0.91 5.49
CA PHE A 429 -23.65 -1.14 4.05
C PHE A 429 -23.78 0.16 3.24
N PHE A 430 -24.75 1.01 3.56
CA PHE A 430 -24.89 2.31 2.89
C PHE A 430 -23.75 3.27 3.22
N ASN A 431 -23.23 3.28 4.45
CA ASN A 431 -22.06 4.07 4.81
C ASN A 431 -20.80 3.60 4.06
N TRP A 432 -20.64 2.28 3.89
CA TRP A 432 -19.55 1.71 3.09
C TRP A 432 -19.67 2.09 1.61
N LEU A 433 -20.85 1.96 0.99
CA LEU A 433 -21.09 2.41 -0.38
C LEU A 433 -20.88 3.92 -0.57
N ALA A 434 -21.33 4.73 0.38
CA ALA A 434 -21.13 6.17 0.37
C ALA A 434 -19.62 6.52 0.44
N GLY A 435 -18.84 5.78 1.24
CA GLY A 435 -17.40 5.92 1.30
C GLY A 435 -16.71 5.57 -0.02
N ILE A 436 -17.12 4.48 -0.67
CA ILE A 436 -16.65 4.11 -2.00
C ILE A 436 -16.99 5.21 -3.01
N GLY A 437 -18.25 5.65 -3.05
CA GLY A 437 -18.71 6.72 -3.94
C GLY A 437 -17.93 8.02 -3.73
N LEU A 438 -17.67 8.39 -2.48
CA LEU A 438 -16.88 9.57 -2.14
C LEU A 438 -15.45 9.47 -2.68
N ILE A 439 -14.71 8.42 -2.33
CA ILE A 439 -13.26 8.33 -2.62
C ILE A 439 -13.01 8.05 -4.10
N TYR A 440 -13.63 7.02 -4.67
CA TYR A 440 -13.46 6.69 -6.08
C TYR A 440 -14.14 7.70 -6.99
N GLY A 441 -15.30 8.23 -6.58
CA GLY A 441 -15.97 9.31 -7.30
C GLY A 441 -15.05 10.53 -7.43
N LEU A 442 -14.45 10.99 -6.33
CA LEU A 442 -13.54 12.12 -6.36
C LEU A 442 -12.27 11.83 -7.17
N ASN A 443 -11.66 10.66 -6.97
CA ASN A 443 -10.46 10.27 -7.71
C ASN A 443 -10.70 10.28 -9.22
N PHE A 444 -11.72 9.58 -9.70
CA PHE A 444 -12.01 9.52 -11.13
C PHE A 444 -12.58 10.83 -11.69
N ALA A 445 -13.27 11.64 -10.87
CA ALA A 445 -13.73 12.97 -11.27
C ALA A 445 -12.56 13.89 -11.62
N ILE A 446 -11.54 13.94 -10.75
CA ILE A 446 -10.33 14.76 -10.98
C ILE A 446 -9.65 14.32 -12.29
N GLY A 447 -9.47 13.01 -12.50
CA GLY A 447 -8.83 12.51 -13.71
C GLY A 447 -9.62 12.80 -14.98
N ASN A 448 -10.94 12.57 -14.97
CA ASN A 448 -11.78 12.91 -16.12
C ASN A 448 -11.75 14.42 -16.41
N TRP A 449 -11.75 15.25 -15.36
CA TRP A 449 -11.60 16.69 -15.51
C TRP A 449 -10.29 17.07 -16.18
N MET A 450 -9.17 16.50 -15.69
CA MET A 450 -7.83 16.73 -16.27
C MET A 450 -7.71 16.29 -17.72
N PHE A 451 -8.38 15.20 -18.09
CA PHE A 451 -8.36 14.67 -19.46
C PHE A 451 -9.45 15.28 -20.38
N GLY A 452 -10.13 16.34 -19.95
CA GLY A 452 -11.12 17.07 -20.75
C GLY A 452 -12.50 16.40 -20.82
N ASN A 453 -12.73 15.29 -20.12
CA ASN A 453 -14.01 14.57 -20.10
C ASN A 453 -14.98 15.21 -19.08
N THR A 454 -15.36 16.48 -19.29
CA THR A 454 -16.11 17.30 -18.33
C THR A 454 -17.45 16.71 -17.94
N GLY A 455 -18.19 16.07 -18.85
CA GLY A 455 -19.49 15.44 -18.56
C GLY A 455 -19.35 14.32 -17.52
N ASN A 456 -18.42 13.39 -17.72
CA ASN A 456 -18.14 12.32 -16.77
C ASN A 456 -17.60 12.85 -15.44
N ALA A 457 -16.75 13.88 -15.50
CA ALA A 457 -16.22 14.51 -14.30
C ALA A 457 -17.32 15.08 -13.41
N LEU A 458 -18.29 15.81 -13.97
CA LEU A 458 -19.41 16.39 -13.23
C LEU A 458 -20.31 15.32 -12.57
N ILE A 459 -20.61 14.24 -13.28
CA ILE A 459 -21.37 13.10 -12.72
C ILE A 459 -20.62 12.49 -11.52
N LEU A 460 -19.33 12.28 -11.65
CA LEU A 460 -18.51 11.68 -10.62
C LEU A 460 -18.31 12.61 -9.42
N PHE A 461 -18.19 13.93 -9.63
CA PHE A 461 -18.22 14.92 -8.55
C PHE A 461 -19.55 14.92 -7.80
N ALA A 462 -20.67 14.78 -8.52
CA ALA A 462 -21.98 14.68 -7.88
C ALA A 462 -22.09 13.39 -7.02
N ILE A 463 -21.64 12.25 -7.53
CA ILE A 463 -21.60 10.98 -6.76
C ILE A 463 -20.74 11.17 -5.50
N SER A 464 -19.57 11.77 -5.64
CA SER A 464 -18.68 12.05 -4.52
C SER A 464 -19.32 12.98 -3.48
N GLY A 465 -19.98 14.05 -3.93
CA GLY A 465 -20.70 15.00 -3.08
C GLY A 465 -21.85 14.35 -2.29
N ILE A 466 -22.63 13.47 -2.95
CA ILE A 466 -23.69 12.69 -2.30
C ILE A 466 -23.10 11.76 -1.25
N GLY A 467 -22.00 11.07 -1.57
CA GLY A 467 -21.29 10.19 -0.63
C GLY A 467 -20.79 10.95 0.61
N PHE A 468 -20.19 12.12 0.42
CA PHE A 468 -19.75 12.99 1.52
C PHE A 468 -20.93 13.46 2.38
N TRP A 469 -21.99 13.98 1.77
CA TRP A 469 -23.20 14.42 2.45
C TRP A 469 -23.82 13.31 3.29
N TRP A 470 -23.92 12.08 2.71
CA TRP A 470 -24.45 10.93 3.43
C TRP A 470 -23.61 10.57 4.66
N LEU A 471 -22.28 10.48 4.52
CA LEU A 471 -21.38 10.14 5.63
C LEU A 471 -21.39 11.22 6.71
N TRP A 472 -21.44 12.48 6.32
CA TRP A 472 -21.54 13.58 7.27
C TRP A 472 -22.79 13.47 8.14
N ASN A 473 -23.96 13.34 7.52
CA ASN A 473 -25.23 13.33 8.24
C ASN A 473 -25.52 12.02 9.00
N ASN A 474 -25.07 10.88 8.50
CA ASN A 474 -25.42 9.58 9.07
C ASN A 474 -24.34 8.98 9.97
N LEU A 475 -23.12 9.46 9.90
CA LEU A 475 -22.01 8.94 10.68
C LEU A 475 -21.39 10.03 11.55
N ILE A 476 -20.82 11.09 10.98
CA ILE A 476 -20.01 12.07 11.72
C ILE A 476 -20.85 12.93 12.66
N SER A 477 -21.97 13.48 12.20
CA SER A 477 -22.82 14.35 13.02
C SER A 477 -23.49 13.63 14.19
N LYS A 478 -23.74 12.33 14.07
CA LYS A 478 -24.37 11.53 15.14
C LYS A 478 -23.43 11.17 16.28
N LEU A 479 -22.14 11.38 16.14
CA LEU A 479 -21.17 11.16 17.20
C LEU A 479 -21.07 12.33 18.20
N ASP A 480 -21.81 13.41 17.96
CA ASP A 480 -21.93 14.55 18.88
C ASP A 480 -23.19 14.48 19.75
N ALA A 481 -24.12 13.60 19.42
CA ALA A 481 -25.36 13.35 20.16
C ALA A 481 -25.21 12.17 21.12
#